data_d23317803be3001254e6bfc7752a39cd
#
_entry.id   d23317803be3001254e6bfc7752a39cd
#
_cell.length_a   1.000
_cell.length_b   1.000
_cell.length_c   1.000
_cell.angle_alpha   90.00
_cell.angle_beta   90.00
_cell.angle_gamma   90.00
#
_symmetry.space_group_name_H-M   'P 1'
#
loop_
_entity.id
_entity.type
_entity.pdbx_description
1 polymer ?
#
loop_
_entity_poly.entity_id
_entity_poly.type
_entity_poly.pdbx_seq_one_letter_code
_entity_poly.pdbx_strand_id
1 'polypeptide(L)'
;NKITAQSIKKMKLSDIHEMPIPKEELLGRVVLNDIVDTSKGEIILKRNKEITEAVLPQILEAKVEGIKVIYIDNINVLPVIRDTLTAEKTTSPDEARVEIYRRLRPGETPTIETATHLFESLFFNSKRYDLSPVGRLKLNKKLGLDFQLDKRTLAPEDIIAVVKHLIDLKRGKGDVDDIDHL
;
A
#
# COMPACT_ATOMS: atom_id res chain seq x y z
N ASN A 1 -27.33 0.91 16.41
CA ASN A 1 -28.14 1.08 15.20
C ASN A 1 -27.29 0.72 13.99
N LYS A 2 -27.77 -0.24 13.15
CA LYS A 2 -27.05 -0.59 11.92
C LYS A 2 -27.29 0.46 10.83
N ILE A 3 -26.22 0.86 10.15
CA ILE A 3 -26.31 1.71 8.97
C ILE A 3 -26.85 0.88 7.80
N THR A 4 -28.01 1.26 7.27
CA THR A 4 -28.65 0.58 6.13
C THR A 4 -28.36 1.32 4.83
N ALA A 5 -28.59 0.68 3.68
CA ALA A 5 -28.47 1.32 2.38
C ALA A 5 -29.37 2.58 2.24
N GLN A 6 -30.54 2.57 2.88
CA GLN A 6 -31.42 3.74 2.93
C GLN A 6 -30.84 4.86 3.79
N SER A 7 -30.17 4.52 4.91
CA SER A 7 -29.48 5.51 5.76
C SER A 7 -28.35 6.18 5.00
N ILE A 8 -27.55 5.40 4.24
CA ILE A 8 -26.47 5.94 3.39
C ILE A 8 -27.03 6.89 2.31
N LYS A 9 -28.14 6.50 1.67
CA LYS A 9 -28.78 7.35 0.66
C LYS A 9 -29.27 8.67 1.25
N LYS A 10 -29.88 8.64 2.45
CA LYS A 10 -30.31 9.84 3.18
C LYS A 10 -29.13 10.74 3.57
N MET A 11 -28.03 10.16 4.08
CA MET A 11 -26.81 10.89 4.43
C MET A 11 -26.22 11.61 3.21
N LYS A 12 -26.14 10.93 2.06
CA LYS A 12 -25.67 11.56 0.80
C LYS A 12 -26.56 12.70 0.35
N LEU A 13 -27.88 12.57 0.49
CA LEU A 13 -28.83 13.62 0.14
C LEU A 13 -28.77 14.83 1.11
N SER A 14 -28.36 14.60 2.35
CA SER A 14 -28.22 15.63 3.39
C SER A 14 -26.81 16.20 3.48
N ASP A 15 -25.92 15.86 2.53
CA ASP A 15 -24.52 16.31 2.46
C ASP A 15 -23.71 16.04 3.75
N ILE A 16 -24.05 14.95 4.43
CA ILE A 16 -23.36 14.53 5.66
C ILE A 16 -22.14 13.70 5.26
N HIS A 17 -20.94 14.28 5.40
CA HIS A 17 -19.66 13.63 5.08
C HIS A 17 -18.95 13.10 6.32
N GLU A 18 -19.27 13.61 7.51
CA GLU A 18 -18.63 13.25 8.77
C GLU A 18 -19.66 12.83 9.80
N MET A 19 -19.32 11.83 10.58
CA MET A 19 -20.11 11.36 11.70
C MET A 19 -19.23 11.20 12.94
N PRO A 20 -19.68 11.64 14.12
CA PRO A 20 -18.98 11.35 15.36
C PRO A 20 -19.00 9.82 15.59
N ILE A 21 -17.85 9.25 15.89
CA ILE A 21 -17.72 7.85 16.26
C ILE A 21 -17.40 7.73 17.76
N PRO A 22 -17.94 6.71 18.47
CA PRO A 22 -17.54 6.42 19.83
C PRO A 22 -16.04 6.13 19.92
N LYS A 23 -15.42 6.48 21.05
CA LYS A 23 -13.98 6.26 21.27
C LYS A 23 -13.61 4.79 21.21
N GLU A 24 -14.52 3.93 21.64
CA GLU A 24 -14.41 2.49 21.63
C GLU A 24 -14.26 1.91 20.22
N GLU A 25 -14.82 2.59 19.21
CA GLU A 25 -14.69 2.21 17.79
C GLU A 25 -13.28 2.42 17.24
N LEU A 26 -12.44 3.16 17.95
CA LEU A 26 -11.01 3.34 17.59
C LEU A 26 -10.15 2.15 18.04
N LEU A 27 -10.59 1.40 19.03
CA LEU A 27 -9.87 0.21 19.49
C LEU A 27 -9.77 -0.84 18.38
N GLY A 28 -8.59 -1.42 18.22
CA GLY A 28 -8.32 -2.39 17.17
C GLY A 28 -8.16 -1.79 15.77
N ARG A 29 -8.31 -0.47 15.60
CA ARG A 29 -8.04 0.18 14.30
C ARG A 29 -6.55 0.35 14.08
N VAL A 30 -6.12 0.17 12.85
CA VAL A 30 -4.73 0.33 12.44
C VAL A 30 -4.53 1.72 11.87
N VAL A 31 -3.53 2.45 12.38
CA VAL A 31 -3.26 3.82 11.93
C VAL A 31 -2.47 3.84 10.63
N LEU A 32 -2.85 4.75 9.73
CA LEU A 32 -2.19 4.96 8.44
C LEU A 32 -0.89 5.76 8.59
N ASN A 33 -0.89 6.77 9.45
CA ASN A 33 0.22 7.68 9.69
C ASN A 33 0.67 7.59 11.14
N ASP A 34 1.88 8.06 11.43
CA ASP A 34 2.35 8.22 12.81
C ASP A 34 1.43 9.21 13.54
N ILE A 35 1.02 8.86 14.75
CA ILE A 35 0.31 9.78 15.64
C ILE A 35 1.36 10.47 16.51
N VAL A 36 1.44 11.78 16.39
CA VAL A 36 2.40 12.62 17.10
C VAL A 36 1.66 13.51 18.09
N ASP A 37 2.17 13.58 19.31
CA ASP A 37 1.75 14.60 20.28
C ASP A 37 2.29 15.95 19.83
N THR A 38 1.40 16.83 19.37
CA THR A 38 1.76 18.15 18.85
C THR A 38 2.36 19.08 19.90
N SER A 39 2.13 18.80 21.18
CA SER A 39 2.65 19.61 22.30
C SER A 39 4.08 19.23 22.69
N LYS A 40 4.44 17.93 22.54
CA LYS A 40 5.73 17.39 22.95
C LYS A 40 6.63 17.01 21.75
N GLY A 41 6.06 16.87 20.56
CA GLY A 41 6.77 16.39 19.37
C GLY A 41 7.11 14.89 19.40
N GLU A 42 6.55 14.14 20.35
CA GLU A 42 6.81 12.71 20.51
C GLU A 42 5.82 11.86 19.72
N ILE A 43 6.28 10.74 19.18
CA ILE A 43 5.42 9.78 18.48
C ILE A 43 4.72 8.91 19.53
N ILE A 44 3.39 9.05 19.64
CA ILE A 44 2.54 8.23 20.51
C ILE A 44 2.36 6.83 19.91
N LEU A 45 2.07 6.76 18.61
CA LEU A 45 1.83 5.52 17.90
C LEU A 45 2.39 5.59 16.47
N LYS A 46 3.22 4.62 16.11
CA LYS A 46 3.78 4.54 14.75
C LYS A 46 2.75 4.03 13.76
N ARG A 47 2.85 4.48 12.52
CA ARG A 47 2.06 3.97 11.38
C ARG A 47 2.07 2.43 11.34
N ASN A 48 1.00 1.85 10.81
CA ASN A 48 0.79 0.41 10.69
C ASN A 48 0.65 -0.33 12.03
N LYS A 49 0.53 0.40 13.14
CA LYS A 49 0.27 -0.17 14.47
C LYS A 49 -1.21 -0.01 14.84
N GLU A 50 -1.67 -0.90 15.71
CA GLU A 50 -3.04 -0.98 16.18
C GLU A 50 -3.24 -0.09 17.41
N ILE A 51 -4.38 0.59 17.48
CA ILE A 51 -4.77 1.37 18.66
C ILE A 51 -5.24 0.39 19.73
N THR A 52 -4.45 0.29 20.79
CA THR A 52 -4.74 -0.56 21.96
C THR A 52 -5.35 0.26 23.09
N GLU A 53 -5.92 -0.43 24.09
CA GLU A 53 -6.45 0.21 25.30
C GLU A 53 -5.41 1.05 26.06
N ALA A 54 -4.13 0.65 26.01
CA ALA A 54 -3.04 1.36 26.66
C ALA A 54 -2.66 2.67 25.95
N VAL A 55 -2.85 2.74 24.64
CA VAL A 55 -2.47 3.90 23.81
C VAL A 55 -3.61 4.88 23.64
N LEU A 56 -4.85 4.41 23.66
CA LEU A 56 -6.03 5.25 23.42
C LEU A 56 -6.11 6.47 24.35
N PRO A 57 -5.87 6.36 25.69
CA PRO A 57 -5.86 7.53 26.58
C PRO A 57 -4.83 8.58 26.16
N GLN A 58 -3.62 8.18 25.79
CA GLN A 58 -2.55 9.08 25.36
C GLN A 58 -2.93 9.87 24.10
N ILE A 59 -3.59 9.19 23.13
CA ILE A 59 -4.09 9.84 21.91
C ILE A 59 -5.16 10.89 22.24
N LEU A 60 -6.05 10.58 23.19
CA LEU A 60 -7.11 11.50 23.60
C LEU A 60 -6.57 12.70 24.38
N GLU A 61 -5.55 12.51 25.21
CA GLU A 61 -4.88 13.59 25.95
C GLU A 61 -4.12 14.54 25.03
N ALA A 62 -3.47 14.01 24.00
CA ALA A 62 -2.72 14.77 23.01
C ALA A 62 -3.60 15.66 22.10
N LYS A 63 -4.94 15.56 22.21
CA LYS A 63 -5.93 16.36 21.44
C LYS A 63 -5.65 16.36 19.95
N VAL A 64 -5.29 15.21 19.40
CA VAL A 64 -5.06 15.04 17.96
C VAL A 64 -6.35 15.32 17.21
N GLU A 65 -6.34 16.27 16.27
CA GLU A 65 -7.54 16.73 15.55
C GLU A 65 -8.18 15.65 14.67
N GLY A 66 -7.38 14.71 14.16
CA GLY A 66 -7.87 13.64 13.33
C GLY A 66 -6.88 12.50 13.18
N ILE A 67 -7.40 11.29 13.12
CA ILE A 67 -6.61 10.06 12.95
C ILE A 67 -7.04 9.39 11.66
N LYS A 68 -6.09 9.13 10.77
CA LYS A 68 -6.34 8.32 9.58
C LYS A 68 -6.13 6.86 9.92
N VAL A 69 -7.16 6.05 9.72
CA VAL A 69 -7.12 4.61 9.96
C VAL A 69 -7.29 3.83 8.67
N ILE A 70 -6.71 2.62 8.63
CA ILE A 70 -6.89 1.69 7.54
C ILE A 70 -8.16 0.89 7.83
N TYR A 71 -9.07 0.84 6.86
CA TYR A 71 -10.25 -0.01 6.96
C TYR A 71 -9.87 -1.46 6.64
N ILE A 72 -10.04 -2.34 7.62
CA ILE A 72 -9.83 -3.78 7.51
C ILE A 72 -11.07 -4.44 8.13
N ASP A 73 -11.74 -5.31 7.38
CA ASP A 73 -12.91 -6.06 7.87
C ASP A 73 -12.68 -7.59 7.90
N ASN A 74 -11.50 -8.03 7.45
CA ASN A 74 -11.09 -9.44 7.36
C ASN A 74 -12.01 -10.32 6.47
N ILE A 75 -12.91 -9.72 5.73
CA ILE A 75 -13.83 -10.40 4.81
C ILE A 75 -13.60 -9.89 3.39
N ASN A 76 -13.89 -8.62 3.14
CA ASN A 76 -13.73 -7.98 1.84
C ASN A 76 -12.40 -7.24 1.73
N VAL A 77 -11.92 -6.69 2.83
CA VAL A 77 -10.65 -5.96 2.90
C VAL A 77 -9.73 -6.69 3.88
N LEU A 78 -8.84 -7.51 3.28
CA LEU A 78 -7.86 -8.31 4.02
C LEU A 78 -6.64 -7.46 4.40
N PRO A 79 -5.94 -7.77 5.50
CA PRO A 79 -4.78 -7.03 5.97
C PRO A 79 -3.47 -7.34 5.19
N VAL A 80 -3.57 -7.78 3.93
CA VAL A 80 -2.42 -8.32 3.16
C VAL A 80 -1.24 -7.36 3.13
N ILE A 81 -1.47 -6.09 2.76
CA ILE A 81 -0.39 -5.08 2.69
C ILE A 81 0.16 -4.77 4.09
N ARG A 82 -0.73 -4.63 5.08
CA ARG A 82 -0.33 -4.41 6.47
C ARG A 82 0.60 -5.52 6.96
N ASP A 83 0.20 -6.77 6.74
CA ASP A 83 0.95 -7.92 7.22
C ASP A 83 2.29 -8.07 6.48
N THR A 84 2.30 -7.81 5.17
CA THR A 84 3.53 -7.76 4.37
C THR A 84 4.49 -6.70 4.91
N LEU A 85 4.01 -5.47 5.16
CA LEU A 85 4.83 -4.39 5.73
C LEU A 85 5.27 -4.66 7.17
N THR A 86 4.50 -5.43 7.93
CA THR A 86 4.88 -5.83 9.30
C THR A 86 5.96 -6.90 9.29
N ALA A 87 5.92 -7.81 8.31
CA ALA A 87 6.94 -8.86 8.13
C ALA A 87 8.23 -8.33 7.49
N GLU A 88 8.17 -7.15 6.85
CA GLU A 88 9.32 -6.53 6.20
C GLU A 88 10.36 -6.10 7.23
N LYS A 89 11.62 -6.42 6.96
CA LYS A 89 12.76 -6.13 7.85
C LYS A 89 13.50 -4.86 7.46
N THR A 90 13.37 -4.44 6.19
CA THR A 90 14.03 -3.23 5.71
C THR A 90 13.30 -1.98 6.19
N THR A 91 14.05 -0.98 6.62
CA THR A 91 13.51 0.25 7.22
C THR A 91 13.58 1.44 6.27
N SER A 92 14.37 1.31 5.21
CA SER A 92 14.58 2.38 4.21
C SER A 92 14.54 1.84 2.78
N PRO A 93 14.27 2.71 1.78
CA PRO A 93 14.35 2.35 0.37
C PRO A 93 15.74 1.84 -0.05
N ASP A 94 16.80 2.37 0.54
CA ASP A 94 18.17 1.96 0.23
C ASP A 94 18.46 0.55 0.73
N GLU A 95 18.05 0.23 1.95
CA GLU A 95 18.12 -1.14 2.47
C GLU A 95 17.33 -2.12 1.60
N ALA A 96 16.14 -1.73 1.15
CA ALA A 96 15.32 -2.55 0.26
C ALA A 96 16.04 -2.83 -1.08
N ARG A 97 16.69 -1.81 -1.68
CA ARG A 97 17.47 -1.99 -2.92
C ARG A 97 18.64 -2.95 -2.71
N VAL A 98 19.33 -2.82 -1.58
CA VAL A 98 20.45 -3.72 -1.21
C VAL A 98 19.95 -5.15 -1.03
N GLU A 99 18.81 -5.34 -0.38
CA GLU A 99 18.22 -6.68 -0.19
C GLU A 99 17.76 -7.29 -1.53
N ILE A 100 17.16 -6.51 -2.43
CA ILE A 100 16.81 -6.94 -3.79
C ILE A 100 18.08 -7.36 -4.55
N TYR A 101 19.15 -6.57 -4.43
CA TYR A 101 20.43 -6.91 -5.08
C TYR A 101 20.97 -8.26 -4.59
N ARG A 102 21.00 -8.48 -3.27
CA ARG A 102 21.49 -9.73 -2.67
C ARG A 102 20.71 -10.96 -3.14
N ARG A 103 19.40 -10.80 -3.33
CA ARG A 103 18.55 -11.90 -3.85
C ARG A 103 18.81 -12.20 -5.32
N LEU A 104 19.11 -11.18 -6.12
CA LEU A 104 19.41 -11.34 -7.54
C LEU A 104 20.85 -11.80 -7.79
N ARG A 105 21.77 -11.43 -6.89
CA ARG A 105 23.19 -11.76 -6.97
C ARG A 105 23.71 -12.29 -5.63
N PRO A 106 23.37 -13.53 -5.28
CA PRO A 106 23.80 -14.11 -4.02
C PRO A 106 25.34 -14.22 -3.98
N GLY A 107 25.91 -13.88 -2.82
CA GLY A 107 27.37 -13.93 -2.60
C GLY A 107 28.10 -12.60 -2.85
N GLU A 108 27.44 -11.60 -3.44
CA GLU A 108 27.99 -10.25 -3.59
C GLU A 108 27.56 -9.33 -2.45
N THR A 109 28.45 -8.41 -2.04
CA THR A 109 28.14 -7.34 -1.07
C THR A 109 28.07 -6.01 -1.82
N PRO A 110 26.87 -5.53 -2.19
CA PRO A 110 26.72 -4.30 -2.95
C PRO A 110 26.90 -3.06 -2.06
N THR A 111 27.38 -1.98 -2.68
CA THR A 111 27.15 -0.63 -2.16
C THR A 111 25.73 -0.17 -2.48
N ILE A 112 25.25 0.88 -1.81
CA ILE A 112 23.94 1.48 -2.11
C ILE A 112 23.85 1.93 -3.57
N GLU A 113 24.92 2.52 -4.11
CA GLU A 113 25.02 2.98 -5.49
C GLU A 113 24.90 1.82 -6.48
N THR A 114 25.63 0.73 -6.24
CA THR A 114 25.56 -0.47 -7.09
C THR A 114 24.17 -1.12 -7.05
N ALA A 115 23.56 -1.19 -5.88
CA ALA A 115 22.22 -1.73 -5.73
C ALA A 115 21.16 -0.85 -6.42
N THR A 116 21.25 0.47 -6.28
CA THR A 116 20.37 1.43 -6.95
C THR A 116 20.52 1.34 -8.48
N HIS A 117 21.76 1.32 -8.99
CA HIS A 117 21.99 1.19 -10.41
C HIS A 117 21.44 -0.12 -11.01
N LEU A 118 21.58 -1.24 -10.28
CA LEU A 118 21.01 -2.51 -10.72
C LEU A 118 19.48 -2.43 -10.77
N PHE A 119 18.84 -1.93 -9.71
CA PHE A 119 17.40 -1.80 -9.61
C PHE A 119 16.81 -0.93 -10.72
N GLU A 120 17.40 0.24 -10.95
CA GLU A 120 16.99 1.16 -12.02
C GLU A 120 17.19 0.54 -13.40
N SER A 121 18.31 -0.15 -13.61
CA SER A 121 18.60 -0.80 -14.88
C SER A 121 17.65 -1.94 -15.23
N LEU A 122 17.14 -2.66 -14.22
CA LEU A 122 16.28 -3.80 -14.45
C LEU A 122 14.88 -3.42 -14.94
N PHE A 123 14.34 -2.29 -14.49
CA PHE A 123 12.92 -1.98 -14.68
C PHE A 123 12.65 -0.63 -15.36
N PHE A 124 13.54 0.35 -15.18
CA PHE A 124 13.28 1.75 -15.53
C PHE A 124 14.19 2.29 -16.62
N ASN A 125 15.23 1.57 -17.00
CA ASN A 125 16.19 2.02 -18.01
C ASN A 125 15.79 1.53 -19.41
N SER A 126 15.43 2.45 -20.30
CA SER A 126 14.99 2.16 -21.66
C SER A 126 16.06 1.49 -22.55
N LYS A 127 17.34 1.53 -22.14
CA LYS A 127 18.43 0.82 -22.87
C LYS A 127 18.52 -0.66 -22.49
N ARG A 128 17.91 -1.07 -21.38
CA ARG A 128 18.02 -2.43 -20.86
C ARG A 128 16.69 -3.16 -20.71
N TYR A 129 15.59 -2.40 -20.60
CA TYR A 129 14.24 -2.93 -20.45
C TYR A 129 13.33 -2.36 -21.51
N ASP A 130 12.59 -3.23 -22.17
CA ASP A 130 11.67 -2.87 -23.23
C ASP A 130 10.44 -3.78 -23.22
N LEU A 131 9.31 -3.21 -22.82
CA LEU A 131 8.01 -3.88 -22.88
C LEU A 131 7.49 -4.09 -24.31
N SER A 132 8.04 -3.41 -25.29
CA SER A 132 7.44 -3.18 -26.61
C SER A 132 6.07 -2.46 -26.53
N PRO A 133 5.56 -1.88 -27.62
CA PRO A 133 4.21 -1.30 -27.66
C PRO A 133 3.11 -2.33 -27.37
N VAL A 134 3.29 -3.58 -27.82
CA VAL A 134 2.34 -4.67 -27.60
C VAL A 134 2.31 -5.08 -26.11
N GLY A 135 3.47 -5.20 -25.48
CA GLY A 135 3.57 -5.49 -24.03
C GLY A 135 2.91 -4.38 -23.22
N ARG A 136 3.17 -3.10 -23.56
CA ARG A 136 2.52 -1.95 -22.91
C ARG A 136 1.00 -1.98 -23.07
N LEU A 137 0.50 -2.28 -24.27
CA LEU A 137 -0.93 -2.40 -24.50
C LEU A 137 -1.58 -3.51 -23.65
N LYS A 138 -0.94 -4.70 -23.61
CA LYS A 138 -1.43 -5.82 -22.79
C LYS A 138 -1.43 -5.47 -21.31
N LEU A 139 -0.37 -4.84 -20.80
CA LEU A 139 -0.25 -4.43 -19.41
C LEU A 139 -1.32 -3.39 -19.04
N ASN A 140 -1.50 -2.37 -19.88
CA ASN A 140 -2.55 -1.36 -19.71
C ASN A 140 -3.94 -2.01 -19.64
N LYS A 141 -4.26 -2.88 -20.59
CA LYS A 141 -5.55 -3.57 -20.64
C LYS A 141 -5.79 -4.46 -19.41
N LYS A 142 -4.78 -5.23 -19.00
CA LYS A 142 -4.88 -6.16 -17.85
C LYS A 142 -5.04 -5.43 -16.52
N LEU A 143 -4.32 -4.33 -16.34
CA LEU A 143 -4.25 -3.60 -15.07
C LEU A 143 -5.15 -2.36 -15.02
N GLY A 144 -5.85 -2.05 -16.09
CA GLY A 144 -6.71 -0.86 -16.19
C GLY A 144 -5.91 0.46 -16.16
N LEU A 145 -4.73 0.46 -16.80
CA LEU A 145 -3.85 1.62 -16.93
C LEU A 145 -4.03 2.29 -18.30
N ASP A 146 -3.65 3.55 -18.41
CA ASP A 146 -3.76 4.36 -19.63
C ASP A 146 -2.45 5.05 -19.99
N PHE A 147 -1.35 4.30 -19.98
CA PHE A 147 -0.08 4.82 -20.43
C PHE A 147 0.01 4.83 -21.96
N GLN A 148 0.70 5.82 -22.50
CA GLN A 148 1.04 5.89 -23.93
C GLN A 148 1.83 4.64 -24.34
N LEU A 149 1.61 4.15 -25.58
CA LEU A 149 2.24 2.92 -26.07
C LEU A 149 3.76 3.05 -26.30
N ASP A 150 4.27 4.28 -26.35
CA ASP A 150 5.70 4.61 -26.41
C ASP A 150 6.40 4.52 -25.04
N LYS A 151 5.62 4.45 -23.94
CA LYS A 151 6.14 4.18 -22.59
C LYS A 151 6.58 2.72 -22.47
N ARG A 152 7.81 2.43 -22.87
CA ARG A 152 8.35 1.08 -23.00
C ARG A 152 9.04 0.54 -21.74
N THR A 153 9.24 1.37 -20.74
CA THR A 153 9.76 0.97 -19.42
C THR A 153 8.64 0.88 -18.40
N LEU A 154 8.86 0.17 -17.31
CA LEU A 154 7.93 0.20 -16.18
C LEU A 154 7.88 1.59 -15.54
N ALA A 155 6.79 1.88 -14.87
CA ALA A 155 6.59 3.02 -14.00
C ALA A 155 6.21 2.52 -12.59
N PRO A 156 6.39 3.32 -11.52
CA PRO A 156 5.96 2.94 -10.18
C PRO A 156 4.48 2.55 -10.11
N GLU A 157 3.64 3.20 -10.92
CA GLU A 157 2.21 2.94 -11.02
C GLU A 157 1.92 1.53 -11.57
N ASP A 158 2.74 1.01 -12.49
CA ASP A 158 2.63 -0.36 -12.98
C ASP A 158 2.79 -1.35 -11.82
N ILE A 159 3.80 -1.14 -10.96
CA ILE A 159 4.09 -2.01 -9.81
C ILE A 159 2.92 -1.98 -8.82
N ILE A 160 2.40 -0.79 -8.51
CA ILE A 160 1.24 -0.62 -7.62
C ILE A 160 0.02 -1.33 -8.20
N ALA A 161 -0.22 -1.20 -9.51
CA ALA A 161 -1.35 -1.84 -10.18
C ALA A 161 -1.22 -3.37 -10.18
N VAL A 162 -0.01 -3.92 -10.37
CA VAL A 162 0.26 -5.36 -10.25
C VAL A 162 -0.05 -5.86 -8.84
N VAL A 163 0.44 -5.17 -7.80
CA VAL A 163 0.18 -5.53 -6.40
C VAL A 163 -1.32 -5.50 -6.12
N LYS A 164 -2.03 -4.47 -6.59
CA LYS A 164 -3.49 -4.38 -6.46
C LYS A 164 -4.18 -5.56 -7.16
N HIS A 165 -3.77 -5.89 -8.37
CA HIS A 165 -4.33 -7.01 -9.13
C HIS A 165 -4.11 -8.35 -8.39
N LEU A 166 -2.93 -8.59 -7.83
CA LEU A 166 -2.65 -9.77 -7.01
C LEU A 166 -3.56 -9.88 -5.78
N ILE A 167 -3.85 -8.76 -5.13
CA ILE A 167 -4.78 -8.73 -3.99
C ILE A 167 -6.20 -9.03 -4.47
N ASP A 168 -6.63 -8.50 -5.62
CA ASP A 168 -7.95 -8.78 -6.18
C ASP A 168 -8.08 -10.26 -6.57
N LEU A 169 -7.06 -10.87 -7.16
CA LEU A 169 -7.01 -12.33 -7.41
C LEU A 169 -7.12 -13.14 -6.11
N LYS A 170 -6.43 -12.73 -5.05
CA LYS A 170 -6.52 -13.37 -3.73
C LYS A 170 -7.95 -13.30 -3.14
N ARG A 171 -8.72 -12.29 -3.54
CA ARG A 171 -10.15 -12.13 -3.18
C ARG A 171 -11.10 -12.87 -4.11
N GLY A 172 -10.58 -13.64 -5.08
CA GLY A 172 -11.38 -14.31 -6.10
C GLY A 172 -11.96 -13.38 -7.16
N LYS A 173 -11.37 -12.19 -7.34
CA LYS A 173 -11.75 -11.23 -8.38
C LYS A 173 -10.76 -11.26 -9.53
N GLY A 174 -11.26 -11.48 -10.74
CA GLY A 174 -10.45 -11.60 -11.96
C GLY A 174 -9.96 -13.03 -12.21
N ASP A 175 -9.27 -13.19 -13.33
CA ASP A 175 -8.77 -14.48 -13.80
C ASP A 175 -7.25 -14.53 -13.67
N VAL A 176 -6.76 -15.69 -13.27
CA VAL A 176 -5.32 -15.98 -13.28
C VAL A 176 -4.91 -16.20 -14.73
N ASP A 177 -3.78 -15.61 -15.13
CA ASP A 177 -3.24 -15.86 -16.46
C ASP A 177 -2.78 -17.31 -16.58
N ASP A 178 -2.99 -17.89 -17.76
CA ASP A 178 -2.37 -19.17 -18.09
C ASP A 178 -0.85 -19.01 -18.10
N ILE A 179 -0.17 -20.08 -17.72
CA ILE A 179 1.28 -20.17 -17.89
C ILE A 179 1.57 -20.02 -19.38
N ASP A 180 2.42 -19.07 -19.72
CA ASP A 180 2.82 -18.84 -21.10
C ASP A 180 3.30 -20.12 -21.76
N HIS A 181 2.56 -20.57 -22.72
CA HIS A 181 3.00 -21.60 -23.65
C HIS A 181 3.79 -20.89 -24.75
N LEU A 182 5.08 -20.79 -24.55
CA LEU A 182 6.01 -20.37 -25.58
C LEU A 182 6.20 -21.47 -26.62
#